data_35df2c6c14db7f8aee42117b90344c58
#
_entry.id   35df2c6c14db7f8aee42117b90344c58
#
_cell.length_a   1.000
_cell.length_b   1.000
_cell.length_c   1.000
_cell.angle_alpha   90.00
_cell.angle_beta   90.00
_cell.angle_gamma   90.00
#
_symmetry.space_group_name_H-M   'P 1'
#
loop_
_entity.id
_entity.type
_entity.pdbx_description
1 polymer ?
#
loop_
_entity_poly.entity_id
_entity_poly.type
_entity_poly.pdbx_seq_one_letter_code
_entity_poly.pdbx_strand_id
1 'polypeptide(L)'
;LYADLHNVTLSEANQQIREALGKGEYRTDYIKATPVQEEKATAELAPIEEIHRTYQRMLSMLTLNRKHQEDLQRRGLKPEQIEAQRYRSVPLFGMKKLVKRLAEEGYMVKGVPGFYRDTDGIWTINFKAENSGILIPIVSLDGFIQGFQIRVDHVTDTKKYIWLSSVNYDQGVSSGSPVHVIGDLAAERVYLTEGALKGTIAHYLSGATFVCVAGVNQYRNLKPVLERMKGYGMKQLLEAYD
;
A
#
# COMPACT_ATOMS: atom_id res chain seq x y z
N LEU A 1 0.44 -16.08 10.32
CA LEU A 1 0.92 -16.75 9.10
C LEU A 1 1.22 -18.23 9.34
N TYR A 2 2.17 -18.59 10.22
CA TYR A 2 2.48 -20.01 10.51
C TYR A 2 1.25 -20.75 11.04
N ALA A 3 0.55 -20.17 12.02
CA ALA A 3 -0.68 -20.74 12.58
C ALA A 3 -1.76 -20.97 11.51
N ASP A 4 -1.96 -20.03 10.63
CA ASP A 4 -2.96 -20.09 9.56
C ASP A 4 -2.55 -21.10 8.46
N LEU A 5 -1.26 -21.16 8.11
CA LEU A 5 -0.74 -22.10 7.10
C LEU A 5 -0.83 -23.55 7.56
N HIS A 6 -0.64 -23.79 8.87
CA HIS A 6 -0.66 -25.11 9.46
C HIS A 6 -1.98 -25.47 10.16
N ASN A 7 -2.96 -24.55 10.11
CA ASN A 7 -4.28 -24.69 10.74
C ASN A 7 -4.21 -25.06 12.23
N VAL A 8 -3.32 -24.37 12.94
CA VAL A 8 -3.08 -24.54 14.39
C VAL A 8 -3.35 -23.24 15.13
N THR A 9 -3.52 -23.30 16.45
CA THR A 9 -3.66 -22.10 17.27
C THR A 9 -2.35 -21.31 17.34
N LEU A 10 -2.42 -20.03 17.67
CA LEU A 10 -1.23 -19.18 17.88
C LEU A 10 -0.28 -19.75 18.96
N SER A 11 -0.82 -20.43 19.99
CA SER A 11 -0.05 -21.08 21.04
C SER A 11 0.71 -22.28 20.50
N GLU A 12 0.04 -23.16 19.76
CA GLU A 12 0.64 -24.33 19.11
C GLU A 12 1.67 -23.93 18.06
N ALA A 13 1.37 -22.92 17.25
CA ALA A 13 2.31 -22.36 16.28
C ALA A 13 3.60 -21.87 16.95
N ASN A 14 3.49 -21.11 18.04
CA ASN A 14 4.63 -20.65 18.81
C ASN A 14 5.44 -21.81 19.41
N GLN A 15 4.76 -22.85 19.89
CA GLN A 15 5.42 -24.05 20.43
C GLN A 15 6.18 -24.79 19.32
N GLN A 16 5.56 -25.04 18.17
CA GLN A 16 6.18 -25.73 17.04
C GLN A 16 7.39 -24.95 16.48
N ILE A 17 7.29 -23.63 16.38
CA ILE A 17 8.41 -22.79 15.95
C ILE A 17 9.57 -22.87 16.95
N ARG A 18 9.29 -22.82 18.26
CA ARG A 18 10.32 -22.96 19.31
C ARG A 18 11.00 -24.32 19.28
N GLU A 19 10.24 -25.40 19.08
CA GLU A 19 10.77 -26.77 18.98
C GLU A 19 11.66 -26.92 17.73
N ALA A 20 11.25 -26.33 16.58
CA ALA A 20 12.02 -26.36 15.33
C ALA A 20 13.32 -25.55 15.37
N LEU A 21 13.32 -24.42 16.11
CA LEU A 21 14.49 -23.54 16.22
C LEU A 21 15.51 -24.01 17.29
N GLY A 22 15.22 -25.10 18.04
CA GLY A 22 16.05 -25.55 19.14
C GLY A 22 15.95 -24.61 20.35
N LYS A 23 16.24 -25.14 21.56
CA LYS A 23 16.09 -24.44 22.85
C LYS A 23 17.10 -23.30 23.06
N GLY A 24 17.07 -22.28 22.21
CA GLY A 24 17.69 -21.00 22.51
C GLY A 24 16.75 -20.20 23.40
N GLU A 25 17.24 -19.66 24.52
CA GLU A 25 16.52 -18.67 25.32
C GLU A 25 16.35 -17.41 24.50
N TYR A 26 15.29 -17.38 23.68
CA TYR A 26 14.87 -16.13 23.05
C TYR A 26 14.12 -15.31 24.10
N ARG A 27 14.66 -14.15 24.44
CA ARG A 27 13.99 -13.13 25.24
C ARG A 27 12.65 -12.80 24.58
N THR A 28 11.58 -13.31 25.17
CA THR A 28 10.21 -12.98 24.79
C THR A 28 9.81 -11.65 25.43
N ASP A 29 10.50 -10.59 25.08
CA ASP A 29 9.92 -9.26 25.21
C ASP A 29 8.86 -9.20 24.11
N TYR A 30 7.69 -9.75 24.40
CA TYR A 30 6.51 -9.56 23.57
C TYR A 30 6.31 -8.06 23.45
N ILE A 31 6.63 -7.51 22.29
CA ILE A 31 5.96 -6.30 21.84
C ILE A 31 4.50 -6.71 21.87
N LYS A 32 3.76 -6.28 22.91
CA LYS A 32 2.31 -6.39 22.94
C LYS A 32 1.86 -5.80 21.62
N ALA A 33 1.39 -6.64 20.71
CA ALA A 33 0.78 -6.15 19.50
C ALA A 33 -0.27 -5.14 19.97
N THR A 34 -0.06 -3.89 19.68
CA THR A 34 -1.03 -2.85 19.97
C THR A 34 -2.31 -3.35 19.34
N PRO A 35 -3.42 -3.49 20.09
CA PRO A 35 -4.66 -3.95 19.49
C PRO A 35 -4.90 -3.06 18.28
N VAL A 36 -5.01 -3.65 17.11
CA VAL A 36 -5.41 -2.93 15.90
C VAL A 36 -6.78 -2.38 16.26
N GLN A 37 -6.86 -1.08 16.57
CA GLN A 37 -8.14 -0.42 16.74
C GLN A 37 -8.91 -0.70 15.45
N GLU A 38 -10.07 -1.33 15.57
CA GLU A 38 -10.95 -1.50 14.43
C GLU A 38 -11.30 -0.10 13.92
N GLU A 39 -10.68 0.26 12.82
CA GLU A 39 -10.95 1.53 12.15
C GLU A 39 -12.42 1.52 11.71
N LYS A 40 -13.26 2.32 12.37
CA LYS A 40 -14.66 2.46 11.98
C LYS A 40 -14.73 3.37 10.76
N ALA A 41 -14.87 2.76 9.58
CA ALA A 41 -15.23 3.53 8.40
C ALA A 41 -16.57 4.22 8.60
N THR A 42 -16.68 5.49 8.21
CA THR A 42 -17.92 6.26 8.30
C THR A 42 -18.73 6.22 7.00
N ALA A 43 -18.19 5.60 5.96
CA ALA A 43 -18.83 5.38 4.68
C ALA A 43 -18.49 3.99 4.12
N GLU A 44 -19.27 3.54 3.14
CA GLU A 44 -19.00 2.33 2.36
C GLU A 44 -17.90 2.59 1.33
N LEU A 45 -17.05 1.58 1.10
CA LEU A 45 -15.99 1.64 0.08
C LEU A 45 -16.62 1.66 -1.31
N ALA A 46 -16.15 2.54 -2.17
CA ALA A 46 -16.60 2.61 -3.57
C ALA A 46 -16.13 1.36 -4.37
N PRO A 47 -16.79 1.02 -5.50
CA PRO A 47 -16.31 -0.01 -6.41
C PRO A 47 -14.87 0.26 -6.86
N ILE A 48 -14.09 -0.80 -7.02
CA ILE A 48 -12.65 -0.67 -7.32
C ILE A 48 -12.38 0.06 -8.64
N GLU A 49 -13.26 -0.08 -9.61
CA GLU A 49 -13.20 0.61 -10.90
C GLU A 49 -13.33 2.13 -10.72
N GLU A 50 -14.26 2.56 -9.85
CA GLU A 50 -14.47 3.97 -9.55
C GLU A 50 -13.30 4.54 -8.72
N ILE A 51 -12.78 3.78 -7.75
CA ILE A 51 -11.56 4.14 -7.02
C ILE A 51 -10.40 4.36 -8.01
N HIS A 52 -10.18 3.40 -8.89
CA HIS A 52 -9.12 3.45 -9.89
C HIS A 52 -9.27 4.65 -10.83
N ARG A 53 -10.46 4.87 -11.40
CA ARG A 53 -10.74 6.02 -12.29
C ARG A 53 -10.47 7.35 -11.59
N THR A 54 -10.94 7.50 -10.37
CA THR A 54 -10.75 8.72 -9.56
C THR A 54 -9.27 8.96 -9.29
N TYR A 55 -8.54 7.93 -8.89
CA TYR A 55 -7.11 8.02 -8.63
C TYR A 55 -6.29 8.28 -9.89
N GLN A 56 -6.63 7.68 -11.02
CA GLN A 56 -5.96 7.98 -12.29
C GLN A 56 -6.12 9.46 -12.65
N ARG A 57 -7.35 9.98 -12.54
CA ARG A 57 -7.61 11.39 -12.84
C ARG A 57 -6.89 12.30 -11.84
N MET A 58 -6.93 11.98 -10.56
CA MET A 58 -6.18 12.73 -9.54
C MET A 58 -4.68 12.79 -9.88
N LEU A 59 -4.06 11.65 -10.19
CA LEU A 59 -2.63 11.60 -10.54
C LEU A 59 -2.29 12.43 -11.77
N SER A 60 -3.19 12.54 -12.76
CA SER A 60 -2.98 13.37 -13.94
C SER A 60 -2.98 14.87 -13.65
N MET A 61 -3.52 15.29 -12.50
CA MET A 61 -3.52 16.69 -12.03
C MET A 61 -2.34 17.02 -11.12
N LEU A 62 -1.60 16.00 -10.68
CA LEU A 62 -0.45 16.16 -9.78
C LEU A 62 0.86 16.10 -10.55
N THR A 63 1.90 16.69 -9.98
CA THR A 63 3.25 16.67 -10.53
C THR A 63 4.21 15.93 -9.60
N LEU A 64 5.31 15.43 -10.14
CA LEU A 64 6.44 14.95 -9.35
C LEU A 64 7.47 16.07 -9.27
N ASN A 65 7.83 16.52 -8.05
CA ASN A 65 8.83 17.55 -7.89
C ASN A 65 10.24 16.99 -8.18
N ARG A 66 11.17 17.88 -8.51
CA ARG A 66 12.52 17.50 -8.91
C ARG A 66 13.27 16.69 -7.84
N LYS A 67 13.14 17.06 -6.56
CA LYS A 67 13.78 16.35 -5.45
C LYS A 67 13.32 14.89 -5.35
N HIS A 68 12.03 14.64 -5.51
CA HIS A 68 11.47 13.30 -5.50
C HIS A 68 11.89 12.49 -6.73
N GLN A 69 11.92 13.13 -7.90
CA GLN A 69 12.42 12.48 -9.11
C GLN A 69 13.88 12.05 -8.95
N GLU A 70 14.74 12.93 -8.44
CA GLU A 70 16.15 12.64 -8.17
C GLU A 70 16.32 11.54 -7.12
N ASP A 71 15.46 11.49 -6.07
CA ASP A 71 15.47 10.39 -5.08
C ASP A 71 15.11 9.04 -5.70
N LEU A 72 14.09 9.01 -6.56
CA LEU A 72 13.69 7.79 -7.26
C LEU A 72 14.76 7.31 -8.25
N GLN A 73 15.40 8.23 -8.97
CA GLN A 73 16.51 7.91 -9.89
C GLN A 73 17.73 7.38 -9.14
N ARG A 74 18.09 7.99 -8.00
CA ARG A 74 19.19 7.51 -7.14
C ARG A 74 18.94 6.09 -6.62
N ARG A 75 17.67 5.68 -6.51
CA ARG A 75 17.26 4.32 -6.15
C ARG A 75 17.30 3.33 -7.31
N GLY A 76 17.64 3.76 -8.51
CA GLY A 76 17.81 2.92 -9.69
C GLY A 76 16.64 2.95 -10.67
N LEU A 77 15.62 3.79 -10.47
CA LEU A 77 14.55 3.93 -11.45
C LEU A 77 14.92 4.91 -12.55
N LYS A 78 14.62 4.54 -13.79
CA LYS A 78 14.76 5.43 -14.96
C LYS A 78 13.55 6.39 -15.05
N PRO A 79 13.68 7.56 -15.72
CA PRO A 79 12.58 8.51 -15.86
C PRO A 79 11.29 7.91 -16.45
N GLU A 80 11.41 7.07 -17.46
CA GLU A 80 10.28 6.37 -18.09
C GLU A 80 9.61 5.38 -17.14
N GLN A 81 10.36 4.72 -16.27
CA GLN A 81 9.82 3.82 -15.24
C GLN A 81 9.08 4.59 -14.15
N ILE A 82 9.63 5.74 -13.73
CA ILE A 82 9.00 6.63 -12.75
C ILE A 82 7.64 7.11 -13.29
N GLU A 83 7.57 7.51 -14.55
CA GLU A 83 6.32 7.95 -15.17
C GLU A 83 5.33 6.80 -15.37
N ALA A 84 5.80 5.62 -15.80
CA ALA A 84 4.98 4.42 -15.94
C ALA A 84 4.32 3.99 -14.62
N GLN A 85 5.04 4.15 -13.50
CA GLN A 85 4.51 3.90 -12.14
C GLN A 85 3.66 5.06 -11.60
N ARG A 86 3.57 6.16 -12.34
CA ARG A 86 2.74 7.32 -11.98
C ARG A 86 3.05 7.91 -10.60
N TYR A 87 4.31 7.86 -10.17
CA TYR A 87 4.73 8.51 -8.93
C TYR A 87 4.50 10.02 -9.01
N ARG A 88 3.96 10.59 -7.94
CA ARG A 88 3.69 12.03 -7.84
C ARG A 88 4.13 12.53 -6.46
N SER A 89 4.24 13.84 -6.33
CA SER A 89 4.46 14.47 -5.02
C SER A 89 3.13 14.80 -4.36
N VAL A 90 3.05 14.59 -3.06
CA VAL A 90 1.90 15.06 -2.27
C VAL A 90 1.81 16.58 -2.39
N PRO A 91 0.70 17.16 -2.82
CA PRO A 91 0.53 18.60 -2.90
C PRO A 91 0.43 19.21 -1.49
N LEU A 92 1.02 20.38 -1.29
CA LEU A 92 1.02 21.08 -0.01
C LEU A 92 -0.23 21.96 0.18
N PHE A 93 -0.95 22.27 -0.90
CA PHE A 93 -2.13 23.14 -0.90
C PHE A 93 -3.07 22.80 -2.06
N GLY A 94 -4.28 23.37 -2.02
CA GLY A 94 -5.23 23.23 -3.13
C GLY A 94 -6.09 21.97 -3.09
N MET A 95 -6.13 21.22 -1.97
CA MET A 95 -6.87 19.96 -1.84
C MET A 95 -8.36 20.11 -2.14
N LYS A 96 -9.04 21.09 -1.56
CA LYS A 96 -10.47 21.37 -1.85
C LYS A 96 -10.72 21.65 -3.33
N LYS A 97 -9.84 22.42 -3.98
CA LYS A 97 -9.94 22.72 -5.43
C LYS A 97 -9.73 21.47 -6.29
N LEU A 98 -8.77 20.63 -5.92
CA LEU A 98 -8.51 19.36 -6.60
C LEU A 98 -9.75 18.44 -6.52
N VAL A 99 -10.30 18.26 -5.34
CA VAL A 99 -11.46 17.40 -5.11
C VAL A 99 -12.73 17.95 -5.76
N LYS A 100 -12.97 19.27 -5.66
CA LYS A 100 -14.06 19.93 -6.36
C LYS A 100 -14.01 19.66 -7.85
N ARG A 101 -12.84 19.82 -8.48
CA ARG A 101 -12.67 19.55 -9.91
C ARG A 101 -12.95 18.09 -10.28
N LEU A 102 -12.50 17.12 -9.47
CA LEU A 102 -12.81 15.71 -9.69
C LEU A 102 -14.33 15.47 -9.67
N ALA A 103 -15.03 16.02 -8.69
CA ALA A 103 -16.47 15.89 -8.57
C ALA A 103 -17.22 16.56 -9.74
N GLU A 104 -16.80 17.76 -10.15
CA GLU A 104 -17.37 18.48 -11.32
C GLU A 104 -17.15 17.74 -12.64
N GLU A 105 -16.06 16.99 -12.78
CA GLU A 105 -15.78 16.12 -13.91
C GLU A 105 -16.48 14.74 -13.82
N GLY A 106 -17.32 14.51 -12.79
CA GLY A 106 -18.11 13.29 -12.62
C GLY A 106 -17.36 12.11 -12.03
N TYR A 107 -16.22 12.33 -11.37
CA TYR A 107 -15.51 11.28 -10.65
C TYR A 107 -16.06 11.10 -9.24
N MET A 108 -16.19 9.84 -8.82
CA MET A 108 -16.65 9.49 -7.48
C MET A 108 -15.58 9.86 -6.44
N VAL A 109 -15.95 10.63 -5.41
CA VAL A 109 -15.06 10.97 -4.29
C VAL A 109 -15.53 10.30 -2.98
N LYS A 110 -16.83 10.05 -2.84
CA LYS A 110 -17.38 9.30 -1.71
C LYS A 110 -16.95 7.84 -1.78
N GLY A 111 -16.51 7.29 -0.65
CA GLY A 111 -16.07 5.90 -0.56
C GLY A 111 -14.69 5.64 -1.19
N VAL A 112 -13.98 6.67 -1.65
CA VAL A 112 -12.60 6.54 -2.15
C VAL A 112 -11.63 6.84 -1.01
N PRO A 113 -10.68 5.94 -0.66
CA PRO A 113 -9.77 6.17 0.46
C PRO A 113 -8.99 7.48 0.33
N GLY A 114 -8.86 8.19 1.44
CA GLY A 114 -8.21 9.49 1.49
C GLY A 114 -9.15 10.68 1.29
N PHE A 115 -10.30 10.50 0.64
CA PHE A 115 -11.30 11.56 0.50
C PHE A 115 -12.27 11.55 1.66
N TYR A 116 -12.71 12.74 2.07
CA TYR A 116 -13.63 12.92 3.21
C TYR A 116 -14.29 14.29 3.17
N ARG A 117 -15.30 14.51 4.00
CA ARG A 117 -15.88 15.84 4.26
C ARG A 117 -15.21 16.49 5.46
N ASP A 118 -14.81 17.75 5.30
CA ASP A 118 -14.28 18.54 6.42
C ASP A 118 -15.41 19.06 7.34
N THR A 119 -15.04 19.85 8.33
CA THR A 119 -15.98 20.44 9.30
C THR A 119 -17.04 21.35 8.68
N ASP A 120 -16.78 21.89 7.50
CA ASP A 120 -17.71 22.72 6.73
C ASP A 120 -18.58 21.87 5.77
N GLY A 121 -18.45 20.54 5.80
CA GLY A 121 -19.12 19.61 4.91
C GLY A 121 -18.56 19.60 3.48
N ILE A 122 -17.41 20.22 3.24
CA ILE A 122 -16.78 20.33 1.93
C ILE A 122 -15.87 19.11 1.67
N TRP A 123 -16.00 18.50 0.50
CA TRP A 123 -15.13 17.40 0.11
C TRP A 123 -13.67 17.86 -0.04
N THR A 124 -12.77 17.09 0.55
CA THR A 124 -11.33 17.30 0.52
C THR A 124 -10.59 15.96 0.53
N ILE A 125 -9.26 15.97 0.52
CA ILE A 125 -8.42 14.78 0.59
C ILE A 125 -7.38 14.94 1.72
N ASN A 126 -7.05 13.84 2.39
CA ASN A 126 -6.17 13.80 3.56
C ASN A 126 -4.68 13.92 3.19
N PHE A 127 -4.33 14.94 2.43
CA PHE A 127 -2.95 15.36 2.23
C PHE A 127 -2.58 16.40 3.28
N LYS A 128 -1.65 16.06 4.14
CA LYS A 128 -1.17 16.94 5.22
C LYS A 128 0.25 17.38 4.94
N ALA A 129 0.57 18.63 5.28
CA ALA A 129 1.89 19.20 5.04
C ALA A 129 3.01 18.42 5.79
N GLU A 130 2.73 17.96 7.02
CA GLU A 130 3.64 17.12 7.79
C GLU A 130 3.86 15.72 7.19
N ASN A 131 3.04 15.35 6.23
CA ASN A 131 3.11 14.09 5.48
C ASN A 131 3.52 14.33 4.02
N SER A 132 4.18 15.46 3.72
CA SER A 132 4.76 15.65 2.39
C SER A 132 5.66 14.47 2.00
N GLY A 133 5.68 14.15 0.71
CA GLY A 133 6.45 13.00 0.24
C GLY A 133 6.05 12.50 -1.13
N ILE A 134 6.54 11.31 -1.45
CA ILE A 134 6.24 10.63 -2.71
C ILE A 134 4.95 9.80 -2.55
N LEU A 135 3.97 10.09 -3.39
CA LEU A 135 2.74 9.32 -3.51
C LEU A 135 2.99 8.08 -4.38
N ILE A 136 2.81 6.92 -3.79
CA ILE A 136 3.12 5.61 -4.37
C ILE A 136 1.82 4.86 -4.62
N PRO A 137 1.40 4.67 -5.88
CA PRO A 137 0.23 3.87 -6.21
C PRO A 137 0.40 2.41 -5.79
N ILE A 138 -0.64 1.84 -5.20
CA ILE A 138 -0.73 0.41 -4.87
C ILE A 138 -1.65 -0.24 -5.90
N VAL A 139 -1.07 -1.12 -6.70
CA VAL A 139 -1.74 -1.69 -7.88
C VAL A 139 -2.09 -3.16 -7.64
N SER A 140 -3.32 -3.55 -7.97
CA SER A 140 -3.82 -4.93 -7.87
C SER A 140 -3.30 -5.82 -9.00
N LEU A 141 -3.61 -7.12 -8.92
CA LEU A 141 -3.42 -8.08 -10.02
C LEU A 141 -4.13 -7.66 -11.32
N ASP A 142 -5.26 -6.95 -11.22
CA ASP A 142 -6.05 -6.50 -12.37
C ASP A 142 -5.57 -5.15 -12.91
N GLY A 143 -4.47 -4.61 -12.39
CA GLY A 143 -3.93 -3.31 -12.79
C GLY A 143 -4.66 -2.11 -12.20
N PHE A 144 -5.60 -2.31 -11.27
CA PHE A 144 -6.31 -1.21 -10.62
C PHE A 144 -5.48 -0.57 -9.51
N ILE A 145 -5.47 0.75 -9.45
CA ILE A 145 -4.94 1.50 -8.31
C ILE A 145 -5.95 1.37 -7.18
N GLN A 146 -5.57 0.66 -6.11
CA GLN A 146 -6.42 0.36 -4.96
C GLN A 146 -6.27 1.40 -3.83
N GLY A 147 -5.16 2.10 -3.79
CA GLY A 147 -4.80 3.04 -2.75
C GLY A 147 -3.43 3.62 -2.97
N PHE A 148 -2.97 4.38 -1.98
CA PHE A 148 -1.64 4.96 -1.99
C PHE A 148 -0.92 4.78 -0.66
N GLN A 149 0.38 4.50 -0.73
CA GLN A 149 1.30 4.83 0.33
C GLN A 149 1.97 6.18 0.05
N ILE A 150 2.28 6.92 1.10
CA ILE A 150 3.11 8.13 1.03
C ILE A 150 4.44 7.80 1.71
N ARG A 151 5.53 7.85 0.95
CA ARG A 151 6.86 7.83 1.52
C ARG A 151 7.20 9.24 1.95
N VAL A 152 7.15 9.47 3.27
CA VAL A 152 7.31 10.83 3.81
C VAL A 152 8.73 11.37 3.64
N ASP A 153 8.84 12.70 3.45
CA ASP A 153 10.11 13.40 3.33
C ASP A 153 10.88 13.41 4.64
N HIS A 154 10.17 13.58 5.74
CA HIS A 154 10.71 13.60 7.09
C HIS A 154 10.48 12.26 7.77
N VAL A 155 11.44 11.34 7.58
CA VAL A 155 11.40 10.01 8.17
C VAL A 155 11.72 10.09 9.66
N THR A 156 10.88 9.46 10.49
CA THR A 156 11.14 9.22 11.92
C THR A 156 11.26 7.72 12.15
N ASP A 157 11.69 7.30 13.35
CA ASP A 157 11.82 5.88 13.70
C ASP A 157 10.53 5.08 13.52
N THR A 158 9.38 5.74 13.65
CA THR A 158 8.05 5.11 13.57
C THR A 158 7.29 5.44 12.28
N LYS A 159 7.77 6.38 11.45
CA LYS A 159 7.00 6.91 10.32
C LYS A 159 7.87 7.10 9.09
N LYS A 160 7.95 6.06 8.26
CA LYS A 160 8.62 6.09 6.95
C LYS A 160 7.62 6.05 5.80
N TYR A 161 6.57 5.24 5.95
CA TYR A 161 5.46 5.12 5.03
C TYR A 161 4.15 5.27 5.79
N ILE A 162 3.20 5.97 5.20
CA ILE A 162 1.83 6.09 5.70
C ILE A 162 0.84 5.78 4.60
N TRP A 163 -0.34 5.31 4.97
CA TRP A 163 -1.44 5.13 4.05
C TRP A 163 -2.20 6.43 3.81
N LEU A 164 -2.56 6.69 2.55
CA LEU A 164 -3.58 7.68 2.25
C LEU A 164 -4.94 7.08 2.63
N SER A 165 -5.41 7.42 3.81
CA SER A 165 -6.65 6.93 4.41
C SER A 165 -7.43 8.09 5.00
N SER A 166 -8.75 7.95 5.09
CA SER A 166 -9.66 8.95 5.67
C SER A 166 -10.62 8.37 6.72
N VAL A 167 -10.33 7.18 7.21
CA VAL A 167 -11.21 6.40 8.09
C VAL A 167 -11.71 7.14 9.34
N ASN A 168 -10.96 8.12 9.84
CA ASN A 168 -11.31 8.89 11.04
C ASN A 168 -12.03 10.21 10.74
N TYR A 169 -12.44 10.43 9.48
CA TYR A 169 -13.09 11.66 9.03
C TYR A 169 -14.52 11.38 8.56
N ASP A 170 -15.35 12.43 8.53
CA ASP A 170 -16.73 12.32 8.04
C ASP A 170 -16.77 11.83 6.59
N GLN A 171 -17.60 10.83 6.30
CA GLN A 171 -17.69 10.11 5.01
C GLN A 171 -16.37 9.49 4.55
N GLY A 172 -15.40 9.33 5.45
CA GLY A 172 -14.11 8.73 5.15
C GLY A 172 -14.13 7.20 5.19
N VAL A 173 -13.18 6.59 4.50
CA VAL A 173 -12.99 5.14 4.44
C VAL A 173 -11.54 4.76 4.68
N SER A 174 -11.32 3.53 5.14
CA SER A 174 -9.97 2.96 5.31
C SER A 174 -9.34 2.65 3.95
N SER A 175 -8.00 2.75 3.87
CA SER A 175 -7.25 2.22 2.73
C SER A 175 -7.28 0.70 2.63
N GLY A 176 -7.61 -0.01 3.73
CA GLY A 176 -7.64 -1.46 3.79
C GLY A 176 -6.28 -2.14 3.63
N SER A 177 -5.18 -1.39 3.54
CA SER A 177 -3.80 -1.90 3.35
C SER A 177 -3.69 -2.94 2.22
N PRO A 178 -4.08 -2.60 0.99
CA PRO A 178 -4.06 -3.53 -0.13
C PRO A 178 -2.64 -3.98 -0.50
N VAL A 179 -2.56 -5.13 -1.14
CA VAL A 179 -1.32 -5.73 -1.63
C VAL A 179 -0.96 -5.12 -3.00
N HIS A 180 0.29 -4.73 -3.17
CA HIS A 180 0.81 -4.28 -4.47
C HIS A 180 1.44 -5.44 -5.23
N VAL A 181 1.13 -5.55 -6.53
CA VAL A 181 1.70 -6.56 -7.41
C VAL A 181 2.36 -5.89 -8.60
N ILE A 182 3.55 -6.36 -8.96
CA ILE A 182 4.29 -5.88 -10.13
C ILE A 182 5.06 -7.01 -10.80
N GLY A 183 5.01 -7.06 -12.11
CA GLY A 183 5.70 -8.05 -12.96
C GLY A 183 4.73 -8.93 -13.75
N ASP A 184 5.23 -10.05 -14.25
CA ASP A 184 4.45 -11.01 -15.02
C ASP A 184 3.57 -11.86 -14.08
N LEU A 185 2.25 -11.82 -14.27
CA LEU A 185 1.32 -12.60 -13.46
C LEU A 185 1.41 -14.11 -13.71
N ALA A 186 1.91 -14.52 -14.88
CA ALA A 186 2.13 -15.93 -15.22
C ALA A 186 3.49 -16.47 -14.75
N ALA A 187 4.27 -15.66 -14.01
CA ALA A 187 5.57 -16.08 -13.50
C ALA A 187 5.43 -17.28 -12.55
N GLU A 188 6.19 -18.36 -12.83
CA GLU A 188 6.23 -19.53 -11.95
C GLU A 188 6.87 -19.24 -10.59
N ARG A 189 7.77 -18.24 -10.55
CA ARG A 189 8.49 -17.83 -9.34
C ARG A 189 8.15 -16.39 -9.00
N VAL A 190 7.63 -16.18 -7.81
CA VAL A 190 7.16 -14.88 -7.30
C VAL A 190 7.87 -14.56 -6.00
N TYR A 191 8.24 -13.30 -5.80
CA TYR A 191 8.90 -12.83 -4.60
C TYR A 191 7.93 -12.03 -3.72
N LEU A 192 7.91 -12.34 -2.43
CA LEU A 192 7.19 -11.59 -1.41
C LEU A 192 8.15 -10.63 -0.70
N THR A 193 7.82 -9.34 -0.70
CA THR A 193 8.66 -8.32 -0.05
C THR A 193 7.83 -7.29 0.72
N GLU A 194 8.49 -6.54 1.60
CA GLU A 194 7.90 -5.41 2.30
C GLU A 194 8.05 -4.12 1.49
N GLY A 195 6.92 -3.41 1.29
CA GLY A 195 6.86 -2.10 0.67
C GLY A 195 6.81 -2.09 -0.85
N ALA A 196 5.79 -1.42 -1.39
CA ALA A 196 5.54 -1.34 -2.82
C ALA A 196 6.71 -0.71 -3.60
N LEU A 197 7.32 0.36 -3.08
CA LEU A 197 8.46 1.01 -3.74
C LEU A 197 9.67 0.08 -3.84
N LYS A 198 9.96 -0.71 -2.79
CA LYS A 198 11.06 -1.68 -2.78
C LYS A 198 10.83 -2.76 -3.84
N GLY A 199 9.64 -3.36 -3.86
CA GLY A 199 9.29 -4.38 -4.85
C GLY A 199 9.31 -3.85 -6.28
N THR A 200 8.85 -2.61 -6.50
CA THR A 200 8.91 -1.98 -7.82
C THR A 200 10.36 -1.79 -8.30
N ILE A 201 11.23 -1.28 -7.43
CA ILE A 201 12.66 -1.12 -7.76
C ILE A 201 13.30 -2.48 -8.05
N ALA A 202 13.05 -3.48 -7.20
CA ALA A 202 13.57 -4.83 -7.38
C ALA A 202 13.09 -5.46 -8.69
N HIS A 203 11.81 -5.25 -9.05
CA HIS A 203 11.27 -5.67 -10.35
C HIS A 203 12.06 -5.08 -11.52
N TYR A 204 12.25 -3.76 -11.55
CA TYR A 204 12.95 -3.11 -12.65
C TYR A 204 14.44 -3.47 -12.73
N LEU A 205 15.06 -3.86 -11.63
CA LEU A 205 16.45 -4.28 -11.60
C LEU A 205 16.63 -5.76 -12.00
N SER A 206 15.65 -6.62 -11.71
CA SER A 206 15.78 -8.08 -11.87
C SER A 206 14.88 -8.68 -12.95
N GLY A 207 13.81 -7.98 -13.37
CA GLY A 207 12.75 -8.53 -14.21
C GLY A 207 11.81 -9.51 -13.48
N ALA A 208 12.03 -9.77 -12.19
CA ALA A 208 11.22 -10.71 -11.43
C ALA A 208 9.86 -10.13 -11.02
N THR A 209 8.91 -11.01 -10.69
CA THR A 209 7.58 -10.64 -10.21
C THR A 209 7.56 -10.52 -8.69
N PHE A 210 6.99 -9.43 -8.20
CA PHE A 210 6.89 -9.14 -6.77
C PHE A 210 5.45 -8.94 -6.32
N VAL A 211 5.16 -9.51 -5.14
CA VAL A 211 3.98 -9.24 -4.32
C VAL A 211 4.47 -8.50 -3.09
N CYS A 212 3.90 -7.31 -2.84
CA CYS A 212 4.41 -6.39 -1.82
C CYS A 212 3.33 -6.11 -0.78
N VAL A 213 3.65 -6.37 0.48
CA VAL A 213 2.82 -6.01 1.64
C VAL A 213 3.37 -4.75 2.31
N ALA A 214 2.54 -4.01 3.03
CA ALA A 214 2.97 -2.76 3.67
C ALA A 214 3.84 -2.96 4.91
N GLY A 215 3.89 -4.17 5.42
CA GLY A 215 4.68 -4.60 6.58
C GLY A 215 4.38 -6.05 6.91
N VAL A 216 5.28 -6.71 7.63
CA VAL A 216 5.19 -8.13 7.98
C VAL A 216 3.90 -8.53 8.68
N ASN A 217 3.25 -7.61 9.38
CA ASN A 217 1.99 -7.83 10.08
C ASN A 217 0.74 -7.56 9.20
N GLN A 218 0.91 -7.12 7.94
CA GLN A 218 -0.19 -6.73 7.05
C GLN A 218 -0.46 -7.77 5.96
N TYR A 219 -0.52 -9.03 6.37
CA TYR A 219 -0.69 -10.16 5.47
C TYR A 219 -2.16 -10.57 5.22
N ARG A 220 -3.14 -9.93 5.89
CA ARG A 220 -4.57 -10.29 5.78
C ARG A 220 -5.07 -10.35 4.33
N ASN A 221 -4.62 -9.41 3.50
CA ASN A 221 -5.01 -9.33 2.09
C ASN A 221 -4.10 -10.14 1.15
N LEU A 222 -3.09 -10.82 1.68
CA LEU A 222 -2.10 -11.56 0.89
C LEU A 222 -2.67 -12.86 0.34
N LYS A 223 -3.40 -13.62 1.16
CA LYS A 223 -3.92 -14.95 0.80
C LYS A 223 -4.74 -14.94 -0.50
N PRO A 224 -5.77 -14.08 -0.69
CA PRO A 224 -6.52 -14.04 -1.93
C PRO A 224 -5.66 -13.71 -3.16
N VAL A 225 -4.65 -12.86 -3.00
CA VAL A 225 -3.72 -12.51 -4.09
C VAL A 225 -2.89 -13.72 -4.49
N LEU A 226 -2.32 -14.44 -3.53
CA LEU A 226 -1.52 -15.64 -3.78
C LEU A 226 -2.34 -16.78 -4.38
N GLU A 227 -3.59 -16.98 -3.95
CA GLU A 227 -4.50 -17.97 -4.52
C GLU A 227 -4.77 -17.68 -6.00
N ARG A 228 -5.02 -16.43 -6.37
CA ARG A 228 -5.16 -16.03 -7.77
C ARG A 228 -3.88 -16.23 -8.57
N MET A 229 -2.71 -15.88 -8.01
CA MET A 229 -1.42 -16.08 -8.69
C MET A 229 -1.11 -17.56 -8.90
N LYS A 230 -1.50 -18.46 -7.97
CA LYS A 230 -1.44 -19.91 -8.21
C LYS A 230 -2.29 -20.30 -9.42
N GLY A 231 -3.47 -19.72 -9.56
CA GLY A 231 -4.34 -19.93 -10.73
C GLY A 231 -3.72 -19.46 -12.05
N TYR A 232 -2.82 -18.47 -12.03
CA TYR A 232 -2.07 -18.00 -13.19
C TYR A 232 -0.78 -18.78 -13.47
N GLY A 233 -0.38 -19.70 -12.59
CA GLY A 233 0.79 -20.57 -12.83
C GLY A 233 1.93 -20.43 -11.83
N MET A 234 1.78 -19.64 -10.75
CA MET A 234 2.79 -19.54 -9.71
C MET A 234 3.02 -20.90 -9.04
N LYS A 235 4.27 -21.35 -9.02
CA LYS A 235 4.72 -22.62 -8.41
C LYS A 235 5.54 -22.37 -7.14
N GLN A 236 6.24 -21.25 -7.05
CA GLN A 236 7.13 -20.92 -5.95
C GLN A 236 6.87 -19.50 -5.44
N LEU A 237 6.76 -19.36 -4.14
CA LEU A 237 6.77 -18.07 -3.44
C LEU A 237 8.06 -17.99 -2.63
N LEU A 238 8.86 -16.97 -2.88
CA LEU A 238 10.15 -16.75 -2.22
C LEU A 238 10.08 -15.51 -1.35
N GLU A 239 10.51 -15.61 -0.10
CA GLU A 239 10.67 -14.45 0.77
C GLU A 239 11.87 -13.61 0.36
N ALA A 240 11.65 -12.29 0.25
CA ALA A 240 12.66 -11.26 -0.05
C ALA A 240 12.49 -10.07 0.92
N TYR A 241 12.41 -10.36 2.21
CA TYR A 241 12.47 -9.37 3.28
C TYR A 241 13.94 -9.01 3.59
N ASP A 242 14.16 -7.83 4.24
CA ASP A 242 15.47 -7.43 4.77
C ASP A 242 15.80 -8.18 6.06
#